data_744d93896a2461fe6d30ab75c20a42ca
#
_entry.id   744d93896a2461fe6d30ab75c20a42ca
#
_cell.length_a   1.000
_cell.length_b   1.000
_cell.length_c   1.000
_cell.angle_alpha   90.00
_cell.angle_beta   90.00
_cell.angle_gamma   90.00
#
_symmetry.space_group_name_H-M   'P 1'
#
loop_
_entity.id
_entity.type
_entity.pdbx_description
1 polymer ?
#
loop_
_entity_poly.entity_id
_entity_poly.type
_entity_poly.pdbx_seq_one_letter_code
_entity_poly.pdbx_strand_id
1 'polypeptide(L)'
;IADLLAMSSGLHFDEQYAAVTDVTRMLYLEPDMAAFARAQPLDHPVGSVWSYSSGTAVILARIAQDAAGMPGPVFARTRLFEPLGMRSALIETDEHGTLVGSSYMYATARDWARYGLFLLQGGVWRGEALLPPDYVAMMTTPVAASGGQYGHGQIWLWGSGADPATPGVDPDQAFGIPGDTFWMEGHDGQSIAIIPSRELVIVRMGLTPHTEGYRPQALVQAVLRAFG
;
A
#
# COMPACT_ATOMS: atom_id res chain seq x y z
N ILE A 1 -13.68 -6.48 -7.79
CA ILE A 1 -12.90 -6.07 -6.59
C ILE A 1 -11.52 -6.73 -6.60
N ALA A 2 -11.42 -8.02 -6.88
CA ALA A 2 -10.13 -8.71 -6.90
C ALA A 2 -9.13 -8.02 -7.85
N ASP A 3 -9.55 -7.66 -9.06
CA ASP A 3 -8.70 -6.96 -10.04
C ASP A 3 -8.29 -5.55 -9.59
N LEU A 4 -9.16 -4.86 -8.85
CA LEU A 4 -8.81 -3.57 -8.24
C LEU A 4 -7.75 -3.76 -7.13
N LEU A 5 -7.91 -4.76 -6.26
CA LEU A 5 -6.92 -5.09 -5.22
C LEU A 5 -5.58 -5.51 -5.84
N ALA A 6 -5.60 -6.18 -6.98
CA ALA A 6 -4.43 -6.62 -7.73
C ALA A 6 -3.80 -5.52 -8.61
N MET A 7 -4.30 -4.29 -8.59
CA MET A 7 -3.87 -3.20 -9.49
C MET A 7 -3.91 -3.60 -10.98
N SER A 8 -4.96 -4.33 -11.37
CA SER A 8 -5.20 -4.80 -12.75
C SER A 8 -6.61 -4.43 -13.25
N SER A 9 -7.06 -3.24 -12.88
CA SER A 9 -8.38 -2.71 -13.25
C SER A 9 -8.57 -2.52 -14.76
N GLY A 10 -7.48 -2.33 -15.51
CA GLY A 10 -7.50 -1.95 -16.92
C GLY A 10 -7.82 -0.47 -17.17
N LEU A 11 -8.15 0.31 -16.15
CA LEU A 11 -8.41 1.74 -16.27
C LEU A 11 -7.12 2.50 -16.63
N HIS A 12 -7.25 3.48 -17.51
CA HIS A 12 -6.20 4.47 -17.74
C HIS A 12 -5.92 5.26 -16.47
N PHE A 13 -4.66 5.44 -16.11
CA PHE A 13 -4.30 6.35 -15.02
C PHE A 13 -2.83 6.73 -15.07
N ASP A 14 -2.53 8.03 -15.26
CA ASP A 14 -1.18 8.55 -15.25
C ASP A 14 -0.74 8.89 -13.82
N GLU A 15 0.18 8.08 -13.28
CA GLU A 15 0.77 8.22 -11.94
C GLU A 15 1.97 9.17 -11.86
N GLN A 16 2.29 9.92 -12.91
CA GLN A 16 3.44 10.83 -12.88
C GLN A 16 3.13 12.09 -12.06
N TYR A 17 4.07 12.50 -11.20
CA TYR A 17 3.92 13.67 -10.34
C TYR A 17 4.59 14.94 -10.89
N ALA A 18 5.26 14.88 -12.03
CA ALA A 18 6.04 15.99 -12.57
C ALA A 18 5.21 17.07 -13.30
N ALA A 19 3.92 16.81 -13.54
CA ALA A 19 3.02 17.69 -14.27
C ALA A 19 1.58 17.57 -13.74
N VAL A 20 0.61 18.24 -14.39
CA VAL A 20 -0.82 17.99 -14.16
C VAL A 20 -1.20 16.72 -14.93
N THR A 21 -1.22 15.62 -14.22
CA THR A 21 -1.56 14.27 -14.68
C THR A 21 -2.81 13.77 -13.95
N ASP A 22 -3.24 12.54 -14.20
CA ASP A 22 -4.44 12.02 -13.53
C ASP A 22 -4.29 11.98 -12.02
N VAL A 23 -3.14 11.53 -11.50
CA VAL A 23 -2.92 11.47 -10.05
C VAL A 23 -2.92 12.85 -9.40
N THR A 24 -2.20 13.82 -9.97
CA THR A 24 -2.13 15.18 -9.40
C THR A 24 -3.44 15.93 -9.58
N ARG A 25 -4.13 15.74 -10.72
CA ARG A 25 -5.46 16.27 -10.94
C ARG A 25 -6.45 15.70 -9.93
N MET A 26 -6.50 14.38 -9.77
CA MET A 26 -7.39 13.72 -8.81
C MET A 26 -7.16 14.24 -7.39
N LEU A 27 -5.89 14.29 -6.94
CA LEU A 27 -5.55 14.66 -5.56
C LEU A 27 -5.74 16.13 -5.21
N TYR A 28 -5.64 17.04 -6.19
CA TYR A 28 -5.59 18.48 -5.91
C TYR A 28 -6.69 19.31 -6.57
N LEU A 29 -7.40 18.77 -7.56
CA LEU A 29 -8.34 19.55 -8.37
C LEU A 29 -9.75 18.96 -8.46
N GLU A 30 -9.92 17.67 -8.10
CA GLU A 30 -11.21 16.99 -8.24
C GLU A 30 -11.91 16.85 -6.88
N PRO A 31 -13.16 17.35 -6.76
CA PRO A 31 -13.91 17.29 -5.51
C PRO A 31 -14.41 15.87 -5.18
N ASP A 32 -14.62 15.02 -6.20
CA ASP A 32 -14.99 13.60 -6.07
C ASP A 32 -13.93 12.74 -6.76
N MET A 33 -12.92 12.36 -5.99
CA MET A 33 -11.78 11.59 -6.49
C MET A 33 -12.20 10.22 -7.02
N ALA A 34 -13.16 9.56 -6.36
CA ALA A 34 -13.65 8.26 -6.80
C ALA A 34 -14.46 8.33 -8.09
N ALA A 35 -15.26 9.38 -8.28
CA ALA A 35 -15.98 9.61 -9.54
C ALA A 35 -15.00 9.89 -10.67
N PHE A 36 -14.00 10.74 -10.45
CA PHE A 36 -12.94 11.01 -11.42
C PHE A 36 -12.22 9.73 -11.85
N ALA A 37 -11.75 8.93 -10.89
CA ALA A 37 -11.02 7.69 -11.19
C ALA A 37 -11.89 6.66 -11.94
N ARG A 38 -13.17 6.52 -11.59
CA ARG A 38 -14.11 5.61 -12.27
C ARG A 38 -14.47 6.04 -13.69
N ALA A 39 -14.36 7.34 -13.99
CA ALA A 39 -14.68 7.89 -15.30
C ALA A 39 -13.56 7.70 -16.33
N GLN A 40 -12.39 7.23 -15.90
CA GLN A 40 -11.26 6.99 -16.81
C GLN A 40 -11.60 5.86 -17.82
N PRO A 41 -11.13 5.97 -19.05
CA PRO A 41 -11.36 4.92 -20.05
C PRO A 41 -10.63 3.63 -19.70
N LEU A 42 -11.05 2.51 -20.28
CA LEU A 42 -10.28 1.27 -20.22
C LEU A 42 -9.22 1.26 -21.34
N ASP A 43 -7.97 1.18 -20.96
CA ASP A 43 -6.82 0.99 -21.87
C ASP A 43 -6.60 -0.51 -22.16
N HIS A 44 -6.96 -1.38 -21.21
CA HIS A 44 -6.72 -2.81 -21.29
C HIS A 44 -7.92 -3.61 -20.77
N PRO A 45 -8.10 -4.85 -21.21
CA PRO A 45 -9.04 -5.75 -20.57
C PRO A 45 -8.76 -5.92 -19.08
N VAL A 46 -9.82 -5.96 -18.26
CA VAL A 46 -9.70 -6.16 -16.81
C VAL A 46 -8.90 -7.44 -16.52
N GLY A 47 -7.96 -7.37 -15.59
CA GLY A 47 -7.11 -8.49 -15.17
C GLY A 47 -5.92 -8.79 -16.10
N SER A 48 -5.78 -8.11 -17.23
CA SER A 48 -4.75 -8.46 -18.23
C SER A 48 -3.40 -7.75 -18.06
N VAL A 49 -3.40 -6.55 -17.49
CA VAL A 49 -2.19 -5.72 -17.27
C VAL A 49 -2.18 -5.20 -15.85
N TRP A 50 -1.04 -5.31 -15.21
CA TRP A 50 -0.80 -4.66 -13.93
C TRP A 50 -0.37 -3.21 -14.17
N SER A 51 -1.03 -2.28 -13.50
CA SER A 51 -0.71 -0.87 -13.51
C SER A 51 -1.00 -0.28 -12.13
N TYR A 52 0.05 0.15 -11.43
CA TYR A 52 -0.12 0.84 -10.15
C TYR A 52 -0.96 2.11 -10.34
N SER A 53 -1.97 2.30 -9.51
CA SER A 53 -2.94 3.38 -9.68
C SER A 53 -3.51 3.87 -8.35
N SER A 54 -3.20 5.13 -8.02
CA SER A 54 -3.84 5.84 -6.91
C SER A 54 -5.35 5.93 -7.09
N GLY A 55 -5.82 6.09 -8.33
CA GLY A 55 -7.25 6.09 -8.64
C GLY A 55 -7.94 4.78 -8.24
N THR A 56 -7.29 3.64 -8.51
CA THR A 56 -7.79 2.32 -8.11
C THR A 56 -7.93 2.19 -6.59
N ALA A 57 -6.96 2.71 -5.83
CA ALA A 57 -7.02 2.70 -4.36
C ALA A 57 -8.16 3.57 -3.81
N VAL A 58 -8.42 4.73 -4.40
CA VAL A 58 -9.54 5.60 -4.02
C VAL A 58 -10.89 4.96 -4.36
N ILE A 59 -11.01 4.28 -5.52
CA ILE A 59 -12.21 3.51 -5.87
C ILE A 59 -12.49 2.44 -4.80
N LEU A 60 -11.47 1.69 -4.37
CA LEU A 60 -11.61 0.68 -3.32
C LEU A 60 -12.03 1.28 -1.98
N ALA A 61 -11.45 2.42 -1.60
CA ALA A 61 -11.83 3.13 -0.38
C ALA A 61 -13.32 3.51 -0.41
N ARG A 62 -13.82 4.01 -1.53
CA ARG A 62 -15.24 4.31 -1.71
C ARG A 62 -16.12 3.07 -1.64
N ILE A 63 -15.74 1.99 -2.29
CA ILE A 63 -16.46 0.70 -2.22
C ILE A 63 -16.55 0.21 -0.78
N ALA A 64 -15.46 0.29 -0.02
CA ALA A 64 -15.43 -0.15 1.38
C ALA A 64 -16.37 0.68 2.27
N GLN A 65 -16.39 2.01 2.08
CA GLN A 65 -17.30 2.91 2.80
C GLN A 65 -18.77 2.61 2.48
N ASP A 66 -19.09 2.47 1.20
CA ASP A 66 -20.46 2.18 0.76
C ASP A 66 -20.93 0.81 1.29
N ALA A 67 -20.07 -0.20 1.24
CA ALA A 67 -20.37 -1.52 1.79
C ALA A 67 -20.57 -1.52 3.31
N ALA A 68 -19.82 -0.68 4.02
CA ALA A 68 -19.94 -0.52 5.46
C ALA A 68 -21.13 0.37 5.88
N GLY A 69 -21.70 1.15 4.98
CA GLY A 69 -22.74 2.14 5.26
C GLY A 69 -22.30 3.22 6.24
N MET A 70 -21.01 3.58 6.22
CA MET A 70 -20.40 4.51 7.19
C MET A 70 -19.65 5.64 6.48
N PRO A 71 -19.62 6.86 7.06
CA PRO A 71 -18.68 7.90 6.63
C PRO A 71 -17.24 7.41 6.73
N GLY A 72 -16.38 7.78 5.76
CA GLY A 72 -15.00 7.30 5.64
C GLY A 72 -14.19 7.39 6.93
N PRO A 73 -14.08 8.56 7.58
CA PRO A 73 -13.32 8.69 8.83
C PRO A 73 -13.86 7.82 9.98
N VAL A 74 -15.20 7.63 10.05
CA VAL A 74 -15.83 6.75 11.05
C VAL A 74 -15.46 5.29 10.75
N PHE A 75 -15.55 4.88 9.48
CA PHE A 75 -15.17 3.54 9.05
C PHE A 75 -13.71 3.22 9.42
N ALA A 76 -12.76 4.06 9.01
CA ALA A 76 -11.34 3.86 9.28
C ALA A 76 -11.06 3.80 10.81
N ARG A 77 -11.65 4.73 11.56
CA ARG A 77 -11.48 4.78 13.00
C ARG A 77 -12.02 3.55 13.71
N THR A 78 -13.27 3.19 13.46
CA THR A 78 -13.95 2.12 14.21
C THR A 78 -13.52 0.72 13.77
N ARG A 79 -13.16 0.54 12.49
CA ARG A 79 -12.81 -0.77 11.95
C ARG A 79 -11.32 -1.09 12.00
N LEU A 80 -10.46 -0.06 12.09
CA LEU A 80 -9.02 -0.27 12.06
C LEU A 80 -8.30 0.44 13.21
N PHE A 81 -8.42 1.77 13.34
CA PHE A 81 -7.55 2.53 14.22
C PHE A 81 -7.79 2.24 15.71
N GLU A 82 -9.04 2.24 16.14
CA GLU A 82 -9.40 1.96 17.54
C GLU A 82 -9.09 0.51 17.95
N PRO A 83 -9.46 -0.52 17.18
CA PRO A 83 -9.09 -1.89 17.51
C PRO A 83 -7.57 -2.09 17.66
N LEU A 84 -6.77 -1.49 16.78
CA LEU A 84 -5.30 -1.57 16.85
C LEU A 84 -4.68 -0.63 17.89
N GLY A 85 -5.44 0.30 18.46
CA GLY A 85 -4.93 1.33 19.36
C GLY A 85 -4.06 2.37 18.68
N MET A 86 -4.30 2.64 17.39
CA MET A 86 -3.61 3.66 16.58
C MET A 86 -4.19 5.05 16.86
N ARG A 87 -3.89 5.60 18.03
CA ARG A 87 -4.53 6.83 18.53
C ARG A 87 -4.17 8.09 17.76
N SER A 88 -3.02 8.10 17.10
CA SER A 88 -2.56 9.24 16.31
C SER A 88 -2.98 9.16 14.84
N ALA A 89 -3.62 8.05 14.44
CA ALA A 89 -3.96 7.82 13.04
C ALA A 89 -5.08 8.76 12.58
N LEU A 90 -4.83 9.41 11.44
CA LEU A 90 -5.73 10.28 10.72
C LEU A 90 -5.60 9.96 9.23
N ILE A 91 -6.71 9.94 8.51
CA ILE A 91 -6.75 9.86 7.05
C ILE A 91 -7.67 10.96 6.53
N GLU A 92 -7.24 11.63 5.47
CA GLU A 92 -8.02 12.71 4.85
C GLU A 92 -9.11 12.15 3.93
N THR A 93 -10.08 13.00 3.62
CA THR A 93 -11.15 12.73 2.65
C THR A 93 -11.17 13.81 1.58
N ASP A 94 -11.73 13.47 0.43
CA ASP A 94 -12.16 14.44 -0.55
C ASP A 94 -13.42 15.23 -0.07
N GLU A 95 -13.89 16.17 -0.88
CA GLU A 95 -15.07 17.00 -0.55
C GLU A 95 -16.36 16.17 -0.44
N HIS A 96 -16.42 15.00 -1.08
CA HIS A 96 -17.53 14.05 -1.00
C HIS A 96 -17.41 13.04 0.17
N GLY A 97 -16.39 13.21 1.03
CA GLY A 97 -16.17 12.36 2.20
C GLY A 97 -15.60 10.98 1.87
N THR A 98 -15.08 10.77 0.66
CA THR A 98 -14.35 9.56 0.30
C THR A 98 -12.96 9.63 0.90
N LEU A 99 -12.53 8.57 1.62
CA LEU A 99 -11.15 8.46 2.10
C LEU A 99 -10.19 8.52 0.91
N VAL A 100 -9.12 9.31 1.04
CA VAL A 100 -8.03 9.30 0.08
C VAL A 100 -7.25 8.01 0.26
N GLY A 101 -7.76 6.91 -0.32
CA GLY A 101 -7.24 5.55 -0.10
C GLY A 101 -5.82 5.33 -0.60
N SER A 102 -5.30 6.25 -1.40
CA SER A 102 -3.94 6.20 -1.96
C SER A 102 -2.92 7.02 -1.19
N SER A 103 -3.35 7.98 -0.35
CA SER A 103 -2.47 9.00 0.20
C SER A 103 -3.04 9.60 1.49
N TYR A 104 -2.29 10.52 2.12
CA TYR A 104 -2.73 11.38 3.23
C TYR A 104 -3.25 10.65 4.46
N MET A 105 -2.69 9.47 4.74
CA MET A 105 -2.80 8.85 6.04
C MET A 105 -1.59 9.24 6.89
N TYR A 106 -1.86 9.84 8.04
CA TYR A 106 -0.85 10.28 8.99
C TYR A 106 -0.96 9.48 10.28
N ALA A 107 0.17 9.01 10.77
CA ALA A 107 0.27 8.36 12.06
C ALA A 107 1.70 8.45 12.60
N THR A 108 1.88 8.28 13.90
CA THR A 108 3.23 8.13 14.47
C THR A 108 3.88 6.82 13.99
N ALA A 109 5.21 6.76 13.99
CA ALA A 109 5.94 5.53 13.67
C ALA A 109 5.51 4.34 14.55
N ARG A 110 5.12 4.59 15.79
CA ARG A 110 4.60 3.55 16.70
C ARG A 110 3.24 3.02 16.28
N ASP A 111 2.37 3.86 15.74
CA ASP A 111 1.06 3.42 15.22
C ASP A 111 1.23 2.67 13.90
N TRP A 112 2.14 3.11 13.03
CA TRP A 112 2.51 2.33 11.84
C TRP A 112 3.13 0.98 12.18
N ALA A 113 3.97 0.92 13.24
CA ALA A 113 4.51 -0.35 13.71
C ALA A 113 3.43 -1.29 14.26
N ARG A 114 2.36 -0.76 14.91
CA ARG A 114 1.19 -1.58 15.30
C ARG A 114 0.50 -2.18 14.10
N TYR A 115 0.32 -1.41 13.04
CA TYR A 115 -0.27 -1.91 11.80
C TYR A 115 0.60 -2.98 11.14
N GLY A 116 1.91 -2.75 11.06
CA GLY A 116 2.86 -3.76 10.57
C GLY A 116 2.83 -5.04 11.42
N LEU A 117 2.81 -4.92 12.75
CA LEU A 117 2.71 -6.05 13.66
C LEU A 117 1.39 -6.81 13.52
N PHE A 118 0.28 -6.11 13.29
CA PHE A 118 -1.01 -6.70 13.01
C PHE A 118 -0.98 -7.58 11.75
N LEU A 119 -0.34 -7.11 10.68
CA LEU A 119 -0.16 -7.90 9.47
C LEU A 119 0.82 -9.07 9.67
N LEU A 120 1.90 -8.85 10.41
CA LEU A 120 2.84 -9.91 10.79
C LEU A 120 2.15 -11.05 11.55
N GLN A 121 1.15 -10.73 12.36
CA GLN A 121 0.32 -11.67 13.10
C GLN A 121 -0.85 -12.25 12.31
N GLY A 122 -0.83 -12.13 10.97
CA GLY A 122 -1.88 -12.69 10.11
C GLY A 122 -3.26 -12.03 10.24
N GLY A 123 -3.32 -10.77 10.70
CA GLY A 123 -4.59 -10.08 10.90
C GLY A 123 -5.27 -10.36 12.24
N VAL A 124 -4.53 -10.95 13.18
CA VAL A 124 -4.96 -11.16 14.57
C VAL A 124 -4.32 -10.10 15.46
N TRP A 125 -5.11 -9.48 16.32
CA TRP A 125 -4.64 -8.47 17.26
C TRP A 125 -5.12 -8.75 18.66
N ARG A 126 -4.18 -8.94 19.61
CA ARG A 126 -4.47 -9.27 21.02
C ARG A 126 -5.42 -10.46 21.21
N GLY A 127 -5.30 -11.45 20.32
CA GLY A 127 -6.14 -12.66 20.34
C GLY A 127 -7.48 -12.54 19.61
N GLU A 128 -7.78 -11.37 19.04
CA GLU A 128 -8.99 -11.14 18.24
C GLU A 128 -8.64 -11.11 16.75
N ALA A 129 -9.32 -11.92 15.94
CA ALA A 129 -9.17 -11.92 14.50
C ALA A 129 -9.96 -10.72 13.90
N LEU A 130 -9.25 -9.72 13.42
CA LEU A 130 -9.84 -8.54 12.76
C LEU A 130 -9.92 -8.71 11.24
N LEU A 131 -9.12 -9.59 10.65
CA LEU A 131 -9.21 -9.98 9.25
C LEU A 131 -9.69 -11.43 9.13
N PRO A 132 -10.32 -11.78 8.00
CA PRO A 132 -10.64 -13.18 7.73
C PRO A 132 -9.39 -14.07 7.79
N PRO A 133 -9.53 -15.36 8.14
CA PRO A 133 -8.43 -16.32 8.01
C PRO A 133 -7.82 -16.28 6.61
N ASP A 134 -6.53 -16.46 6.52
CA ASP A 134 -5.74 -16.48 5.28
C ASP A 134 -5.76 -15.15 4.45
N TYR A 135 -6.36 -14.07 4.97
CA TYR A 135 -6.40 -12.80 4.25
C TYR A 135 -4.99 -12.26 3.95
N VAL A 136 -4.09 -12.30 4.93
CA VAL A 136 -2.70 -11.84 4.73
C VAL A 136 -1.96 -12.74 3.75
N ALA A 137 -2.20 -14.05 3.77
CA ALA A 137 -1.63 -14.98 2.79
C ALA A 137 -2.15 -14.69 1.37
N MET A 138 -3.46 -14.42 1.21
CA MET A 138 -4.02 -13.97 -0.07
C MET A 138 -3.42 -12.63 -0.48
N MET A 139 -3.33 -11.68 0.44
CA MET A 139 -2.79 -10.33 0.20
C MET A 139 -1.35 -10.39 -0.34
N THR A 140 -0.53 -11.30 0.17
CA THR A 140 0.87 -11.47 -0.23
C THR A 140 1.07 -12.50 -1.36
N THR A 141 0.00 -13.07 -1.92
CA THR A 141 0.11 -13.91 -3.12
C THR A 141 0.46 -13.05 -4.34
N PRO A 142 1.52 -13.38 -5.11
CA PRO A 142 1.95 -12.55 -6.23
C PRO A 142 0.90 -12.41 -7.33
N VAL A 143 0.70 -11.20 -7.82
CA VAL A 143 -0.05 -10.92 -9.05
C VAL A 143 0.85 -11.23 -10.24
N ALA A 144 0.51 -12.22 -11.05
CA ALA A 144 1.35 -12.65 -12.17
C ALA A 144 1.68 -11.52 -13.15
N ALA A 145 0.71 -10.66 -13.47
CA ALA A 145 0.87 -9.53 -14.38
C ALA A 145 1.84 -8.45 -13.84
N SER A 146 2.16 -8.45 -12.53
CA SER A 146 3.14 -7.53 -11.94
C SER A 146 4.59 -7.99 -12.09
N GLY A 147 4.83 -9.18 -12.64
CA GLY A 147 6.15 -9.80 -12.65
C GLY A 147 6.61 -10.29 -11.26
N GLY A 148 5.71 -10.40 -10.30
CA GLY A 148 5.99 -10.90 -8.95
C GLY A 148 6.21 -9.81 -7.89
N GLN A 149 6.25 -8.54 -8.28
CA GLN A 149 6.57 -7.44 -7.36
C GLN A 149 5.38 -6.99 -6.48
N TYR A 150 4.14 -7.37 -6.82
CA TYR A 150 2.93 -6.89 -6.17
C TYR A 150 1.98 -8.03 -5.82
N GLY A 151 1.33 -7.92 -4.65
CA GLY A 151 0.39 -8.90 -4.13
C GLY A 151 -1.07 -8.53 -4.36
N HIS A 152 -1.97 -9.51 -4.18
CA HIS A 152 -3.42 -9.36 -4.41
C HIS A 152 -4.15 -8.47 -3.39
N GLY A 153 -3.46 -7.90 -2.41
CA GLY A 153 -4.05 -7.03 -1.37
C GLY A 153 -3.44 -5.63 -1.32
N GLN A 154 -3.02 -5.08 -2.44
CA GLN A 154 -2.37 -3.76 -2.52
C GLN A 154 -1.10 -3.69 -1.65
N ILE A 155 -0.25 -4.68 -1.74
CA ILE A 155 1.00 -4.77 -1.00
C ILE A 155 2.17 -5.01 -1.95
N TRP A 156 3.31 -4.40 -1.66
CA TRP A 156 4.55 -4.68 -2.38
C TRP A 156 5.21 -5.95 -1.82
N LEU A 157 5.68 -6.81 -2.70
CA LEU A 157 6.42 -8.03 -2.35
C LEU A 157 7.92 -7.83 -2.43
N TRP A 158 8.34 -6.73 -3.04
CA TRP A 158 9.73 -6.27 -3.10
C TRP A 158 9.80 -4.81 -2.66
N GLY A 159 10.91 -4.42 -2.07
CA GLY A 159 11.19 -3.02 -1.80
C GLY A 159 11.45 -2.23 -3.08
N SER A 160 11.34 -0.91 -3.01
CA SER A 160 11.47 -0.01 -4.15
C SER A 160 12.82 -0.12 -4.85
N GLY A 161 12.83 0.20 -6.13
CA GLY A 161 14.03 0.29 -6.95
C GLY A 161 14.35 -0.96 -7.77
N ALA A 162 13.32 -1.71 -8.17
CA ALA A 162 13.45 -2.68 -9.25
C ALA A 162 14.05 -2.01 -10.50
N ASP A 163 15.02 -2.67 -11.12
CA ASP A 163 15.65 -2.18 -12.34
C ASP A 163 14.77 -2.53 -13.56
N PRO A 164 14.26 -1.53 -14.29
CA PRO A 164 13.49 -1.78 -15.51
C PRO A 164 14.23 -2.59 -16.57
N ALA A 165 15.58 -2.58 -16.55
CA ALA A 165 16.39 -3.37 -17.48
C ALA A 165 16.43 -4.86 -17.12
N THR A 166 16.02 -5.23 -15.91
CA THR A 166 15.97 -6.61 -15.42
C THR A 166 14.59 -6.94 -14.84
N PRO A 167 13.53 -6.94 -15.67
CA PRO A 167 12.18 -7.17 -15.18
C PRO A 167 12.06 -8.55 -14.52
N GLY A 168 11.35 -8.61 -13.41
CA GLY A 168 11.17 -9.86 -12.64
C GLY A 168 12.32 -10.21 -11.70
N VAL A 169 13.33 -9.36 -11.57
CA VAL A 169 14.41 -9.53 -10.59
C VAL A 169 14.07 -8.75 -9.32
N ASP A 170 13.92 -9.48 -8.23
CA ASP A 170 13.66 -8.93 -6.90
C ASP A 170 14.91 -8.17 -6.39
N PRO A 171 14.81 -6.85 -6.17
CA PRO A 171 15.93 -6.04 -5.70
C PRO A 171 16.36 -6.37 -4.26
N ASP A 172 15.50 -6.97 -3.45
CA ASP A 172 15.75 -7.31 -2.05
C ASP A 172 16.84 -8.39 -1.92
N GLN A 173 16.96 -9.26 -2.93
CA GLN A 173 17.96 -10.34 -2.96
C GLN A 173 19.40 -9.81 -2.87
N ALA A 174 19.68 -8.69 -3.52
CA ALA A 174 21.02 -8.06 -3.49
C ALA A 174 21.42 -7.59 -2.08
N PHE A 175 20.45 -7.41 -1.20
CA PHE A 175 20.65 -6.99 0.19
C PHE A 175 20.52 -8.15 1.19
N GLY A 176 20.28 -9.36 0.73
CA GLY A 176 20.08 -10.54 1.60
C GLY A 176 18.84 -10.46 2.47
N ILE A 177 17.80 -9.77 2.00
CA ILE A 177 16.51 -9.68 2.68
C ILE A 177 15.76 -10.99 2.45
N PRO A 178 15.11 -11.57 3.48
CA PRO A 178 14.33 -12.78 3.34
C PRO A 178 13.23 -12.67 2.28
N GLY A 179 13.03 -13.71 1.48
CA GLY A 179 12.07 -13.73 0.38
C GLY A 179 10.58 -13.78 0.79
N ASP A 180 10.29 -13.86 2.08
CA ASP A 180 8.95 -13.73 2.65
C ASP A 180 8.62 -12.31 3.13
N THR A 181 9.54 -11.36 2.90
CA THR A 181 9.35 -9.94 3.22
C THR A 181 8.30 -9.33 2.31
N PHE A 182 7.45 -8.50 2.88
CA PHE A 182 6.54 -7.65 2.12
C PHE A 182 6.54 -6.22 2.69
N TRP A 183 6.13 -5.27 1.84
CA TRP A 183 6.39 -3.87 2.09
C TRP A 183 5.14 -3.00 1.93
N MET A 184 5.07 -1.97 2.75
CA MET A 184 4.29 -0.77 2.46
C MET A 184 5.26 0.37 2.18
N GLU A 185 5.08 1.02 1.03
CA GLU A 185 5.96 2.10 0.59
C GLU A 185 5.18 3.39 0.41
N GLY A 186 5.65 4.42 1.07
CA GLY A 186 5.13 5.77 0.99
C GLY A 186 6.04 6.67 0.17
N HIS A 187 5.51 7.84 -0.16
CA HIS A 187 6.22 8.86 -0.92
C HIS A 187 7.54 9.26 -0.22
N ASP A 188 8.57 9.54 -1.02
CA ASP A 188 9.89 9.98 -0.55
C ASP A 188 10.57 9.02 0.45
N GLY A 189 10.49 7.71 0.18
CA GLY A 189 11.26 6.70 0.88
C GLY A 189 10.72 6.34 2.27
N GLN A 190 9.49 6.71 2.61
CA GLN A 190 8.83 6.16 3.79
C GLN A 190 8.53 4.69 3.56
N SER A 191 8.78 3.83 4.53
CA SER A 191 8.59 2.40 4.34
C SER A 191 8.28 1.65 5.62
N ILE A 192 7.56 0.55 5.47
CA ILE A 192 7.40 -0.47 6.48
C ILE A 192 7.78 -1.80 5.83
N ALA A 193 8.83 -2.43 6.33
CA ALA A 193 9.18 -3.81 5.97
C ALA A 193 8.64 -4.76 7.02
N ILE A 194 7.93 -5.79 6.58
CA ILE A 194 7.38 -6.85 7.43
C ILE A 194 8.06 -8.15 7.02
N ILE A 195 8.75 -8.80 7.96
CA ILE A 195 9.63 -9.95 7.71
C ILE A 195 9.17 -11.13 8.58
N PRO A 196 8.24 -11.96 8.10
CA PRO A 196 7.67 -13.05 8.89
C PRO A 196 8.69 -14.03 9.44
N SER A 197 9.65 -14.49 8.66
CA SER A 197 10.70 -15.42 9.07
C SER A 197 11.64 -14.87 10.16
N ARG A 198 11.60 -13.58 10.41
CA ARG A 198 12.39 -12.91 11.45
C ARG A 198 11.53 -12.31 12.57
N GLU A 199 10.21 -12.48 12.51
CA GLU A 199 9.26 -11.87 13.45
C GLU A 199 9.50 -10.36 13.61
N LEU A 200 9.82 -9.66 12.53
CA LEU A 200 10.34 -8.30 12.56
C LEU A 200 9.50 -7.35 11.71
N VAL A 201 9.27 -6.16 12.25
CA VAL A 201 8.68 -5.01 11.55
C VAL A 201 9.64 -3.84 11.66
N ILE A 202 10.02 -3.27 10.53
CA ILE A 202 10.90 -2.10 10.47
C ILE A 202 10.13 -0.95 9.85
N VAL A 203 10.01 0.16 10.58
CA VAL A 203 9.32 1.37 10.14
C VAL A 203 10.32 2.49 9.94
N ARG A 204 10.33 3.08 8.77
CA ARG A 204 11.07 4.30 8.50
C ARG A 204 10.09 5.41 8.13
N MET A 205 10.12 6.50 8.90
CA MET A 205 9.46 7.76 8.59
C MET A 205 10.53 8.78 8.18
N GLY A 206 10.26 9.56 7.16
CA GLY A 206 11.20 10.60 6.73
C GLY A 206 11.06 10.93 5.25
N LEU A 207 11.57 12.10 4.85
CA LEU A 207 11.57 12.58 3.48
C LEU A 207 12.95 12.37 2.88
N THR A 208 13.06 11.48 1.92
CA THR A 208 14.26 11.30 1.10
C THR A 208 13.78 11.04 -0.33
N PRO A 209 13.80 12.04 -1.19
CA PRO A 209 13.38 11.90 -2.57
C PRO A 209 14.11 10.75 -3.28
N HIS A 210 13.42 10.03 -4.14
CA HIS A 210 14.02 8.90 -4.88
C HIS A 210 15.21 9.33 -5.72
N THR A 211 15.29 10.60 -6.14
CA THR A 211 16.42 11.20 -6.85
C THR A 211 17.71 11.22 -6.04
N GLU A 212 17.64 11.10 -4.72
CA GLU A 212 18.79 11.01 -3.82
C GLU A 212 19.42 9.60 -3.78
N GLY A 213 18.84 8.64 -4.52
CA GLY A 213 19.36 7.26 -4.58
C GLY A 213 19.16 6.45 -3.29
N TYR A 214 18.25 6.87 -2.40
CA TYR A 214 17.95 6.13 -1.18
C TYR A 214 17.34 4.75 -1.51
N ARG A 215 17.82 3.75 -0.77
CA ARG A 215 17.32 2.36 -0.87
C ARG A 215 16.87 1.88 0.50
N PRO A 216 15.56 1.62 0.72
CA PRO A 216 15.06 1.14 2.00
C PRO A 216 15.67 -0.21 2.39
N GLN A 217 16.05 -1.02 1.41
CA GLN A 217 16.73 -2.29 1.60
C GLN A 217 18.04 -2.15 2.39
N ALA A 218 18.81 -1.08 2.17
CA ALA A 218 20.06 -0.86 2.91
C ALA A 218 19.83 -0.68 4.40
N LEU A 219 18.75 0.02 4.78
CA LEU A 219 18.34 0.14 6.18
C LEU A 219 17.94 -1.23 6.75
N VAL A 220 17.10 -1.97 6.04
CA VAL A 220 16.64 -3.30 6.48
C VAL A 220 17.81 -4.25 6.64
N GLN A 221 18.73 -4.28 5.68
CA GLN A 221 19.96 -5.08 5.78
C GLN A 221 20.79 -4.73 7.04
N ALA A 222 20.96 -3.42 7.32
CA ALA A 222 21.70 -2.98 8.51
C ALA A 222 21.03 -3.43 9.81
N VAL A 223 19.69 -3.34 9.87
CA VAL A 223 18.91 -3.85 11.02
C VAL A 223 19.03 -5.35 11.16
N LEU A 224 18.86 -6.11 10.07
CA LEU A 224 19.01 -7.59 10.10
C LEU A 224 20.38 -8.02 10.59
N ARG A 225 21.45 -7.33 10.21
CA ARG A 225 22.82 -7.62 10.71
C ARG A 225 22.99 -7.32 12.19
N ALA A 226 22.24 -6.36 12.74
CA ALA A 226 22.32 -6.00 14.15
C ALA A 226 21.56 -6.95 15.06
N PHE A 227 20.56 -7.66 14.56
CA PHE A 227 19.70 -8.58 15.31
C PHE A 227 19.94 -10.05 14.99
N GLY A 228 20.75 -10.37 14.05
CA GLY A 228 21.00 -11.73 13.59
C GLY A 228 22.35 -12.18 13.68
#